data_b1bca209c61dd24e38a3ccd36b06577d
#
_entry.id   b1bca209c61dd24e38a3ccd36b06577d
#
_cell.length_a   1.000
_cell.length_b   1.000
_cell.length_c   1.000
_cell.angle_alpha   90.00
_cell.angle_beta   90.00
_cell.angle_gamma   90.00
#
_symmetry.space_group_name_H-M   'P 1'
#
loop_
_entity.id
_entity.type
_entity.pdbx_description
1 polymer ?
#
loop_
_entity_poly.entity_id
_entity_poly.type
_entity_poly.pdbx_seq_one_letter_code
_entity_poly.pdbx_strand_id
1 'polypeptide(L)'
;MKKFKALYKGMYDDLKDAEMMIEYACEIAEHSPDDKALADELAKYAKYRLEHFSAFHKLFVEHAMKSTKVDAKTVSHCMWDEAHEQMQEWHDSIAKKVSKYK
;
A
#
# COMPACT_ATOMS: atom_id res chain seq x y z
N MET A 1 10.22 -15.41 11.70
CA MET A 1 9.19 -15.73 10.71
C MET A 1 7.82 -15.11 11.02
N LYS A 2 7.34 -15.21 12.24
CA LYS A 2 6.08 -14.56 12.64
C LYS A 2 6.10 -13.05 12.45
N LYS A 3 7.22 -12.39 12.73
CA LYS A 3 7.36 -10.94 12.58
C LYS A 3 7.26 -10.52 11.11
N PHE A 4 7.85 -11.31 10.22
CA PHE A 4 7.79 -11.05 8.78
C PHE A 4 6.36 -11.11 8.25
N LYS A 5 5.61 -12.12 8.68
CA LYS A 5 4.22 -12.27 8.26
C LYS A 5 3.35 -11.09 8.73
N ALA A 6 3.58 -10.64 9.96
CA ALA A 6 2.83 -9.50 10.51
C ALA A 6 3.13 -8.22 9.75
N LEU A 7 4.41 -7.97 9.42
CA LEU A 7 4.83 -6.82 8.65
C LEU A 7 4.26 -6.85 7.24
N TYR A 8 4.34 -8.02 6.59
CA TYR A 8 3.79 -8.23 5.26
C TYR A 8 2.28 -7.97 5.24
N LYS A 9 1.58 -8.51 6.24
CA LYS A 9 0.13 -8.30 6.36
C LYS A 9 -0.22 -6.84 6.56
N GLY A 10 0.57 -6.12 7.35
CA GLY A 10 0.37 -4.68 7.57
C GLY A 10 0.47 -3.90 6.27
N MET A 11 1.46 -4.22 5.44
CA MET A 11 1.61 -3.58 4.12
C MET A 11 0.46 -3.93 3.19
N TYR A 12 0.04 -5.19 3.19
CA TYR A 12 -1.09 -5.65 2.39
C TYR A 12 -2.37 -4.92 2.79
N ASP A 13 -2.61 -4.81 4.09
CA ASP A 13 -3.79 -4.13 4.62
C ASP A 13 -3.80 -2.63 4.25
N ASP A 14 -2.64 -1.97 4.29
CA ASP A 14 -2.51 -0.57 3.86
C ASP A 14 -2.94 -0.39 2.40
N LEU A 15 -2.46 -1.26 1.52
CA LEU A 15 -2.79 -1.18 0.10
C LEU A 15 -4.27 -1.50 -0.15
N LYS A 16 -4.78 -2.53 0.51
CA LYS A 16 -6.18 -2.92 0.36
C LYS A 16 -7.12 -1.80 0.82
N ASP A 17 -6.84 -1.23 1.98
CA ASP A 17 -7.65 -0.13 2.51
C ASP A 17 -7.56 1.11 1.63
N ALA A 18 -6.37 1.45 1.15
CA ALA A 18 -6.19 2.59 0.26
C ALA A 18 -6.99 2.39 -1.03
N GLU A 19 -6.95 1.21 -1.62
CA GLU A 19 -7.69 0.90 -2.84
C GLU A 19 -9.20 1.06 -2.63
N MET A 20 -9.73 0.48 -1.56
CA MET A 20 -11.14 0.57 -1.23
C MET A 20 -11.58 2.02 -1.02
N MET A 21 -10.78 2.79 -0.31
CA MET A 21 -11.10 4.17 -0.01
C MET A 21 -11.11 5.05 -1.24
N ILE A 22 -10.11 4.91 -2.13
CA ILE A 22 -10.08 5.73 -3.34
C ILE A 22 -11.18 5.34 -4.33
N GLU A 23 -11.48 4.06 -4.44
CA GLU A 23 -12.59 3.62 -5.30
C GLU A 23 -13.92 4.14 -4.79
N TYR A 24 -14.13 4.07 -3.48
CA TYR A 24 -15.34 4.59 -2.87
C TYR A 24 -15.45 6.10 -3.03
N ALA A 25 -14.33 6.81 -2.86
CA ALA A 25 -14.29 8.26 -3.05
C ALA A 25 -14.69 8.64 -4.48
N CYS A 26 -14.16 7.94 -5.47
CA CYS A 26 -14.49 8.19 -6.86
C CYS A 26 -15.97 7.93 -7.15
N GLU A 27 -16.50 6.86 -6.58
CA GLU A 27 -17.92 6.50 -6.73
C GLU A 27 -18.82 7.56 -6.11
N ILE A 28 -18.50 8.02 -4.90
CA ILE A 28 -19.29 9.09 -4.25
C ILE A 28 -19.23 10.39 -5.08
N ALA A 29 -18.03 10.77 -5.51
CA ALA A 29 -17.87 12.00 -6.27
C ALA A 29 -18.64 11.97 -7.59
N GLU A 30 -18.76 10.78 -8.19
CA GLU A 30 -19.47 10.60 -9.46
C GLU A 30 -20.98 10.56 -9.28
N HIS A 31 -21.47 9.83 -8.26
CA HIS A 31 -22.90 9.55 -8.11
C HIS A 31 -23.59 10.36 -7.04
N SER A 32 -22.84 10.96 -6.12
CA SER A 32 -23.40 11.74 -5.02
C SER A 32 -22.59 13.01 -4.80
N PRO A 33 -22.69 13.99 -5.71
CA PRO A 33 -21.89 15.23 -5.63
C PRO A 33 -22.09 16.00 -4.32
N ASP A 34 -23.22 15.84 -3.67
CA ASP A 34 -23.49 16.50 -2.39
C ASP A 34 -22.60 15.96 -1.26
N ASP A 35 -22.07 14.74 -1.43
CA ASP A 35 -21.20 14.10 -0.46
C ASP A 35 -19.71 14.25 -0.81
N LYS A 36 -19.38 15.25 -1.61
CA LYS A 36 -18.02 15.48 -2.05
C LYS A 36 -17.03 15.66 -0.90
N ALA A 37 -17.46 16.28 0.20
CA ALA A 37 -16.61 16.45 1.38
C ALA A 37 -16.18 15.10 1.94
N LEU A 38 -17.08 14.12 1.98
CA LEU A 38 -16.75 12.76 2.41
C LEU A 38 -15.81 12.10 1.43
N ALA A 39 -16.07 12.25 0.14
CA ALA A 39 -15.20 11.70 -0.91
C ALA A 39 -13.78 12.27 -0.80
N ASP A 40 -13.66 13.57 -0.57
CA ASP A 40 -12.35 14.23 -0.42
C ASP A 40 -11.58 13.68 0.78
N GLU A 41 -12.26 13.44 1.90
CA GLU A 41 -11.62 12.87 3.09
C GLU A 41 -11.18 11.42 2.84
N LEU A 42 -11.99 10.65 2.14
CA LEU A 42 -11.61 9.27 1.79
C LEU A 42 -10.38 9.25 0.87
N ALA A 43 -10.33 10.13 -0.12
CA ALA A 43 -9.18 10.22 -1.03
C ALA A 43 -7.92 10.63 -0.27
N LYS A 44 -8.05 11.56 0.66
CA LYS A 44 -6.97 12.03 1.51
C LYS A 44 -6.44 10.90 2.40
N TYR A 45 -7.34 10.10 2.96
CA TYR A 45 -6.97 8.95 3.78
C TYR A 45 -6.29 7.86 2.95
N ALA A 46 -6.77 7.64 1.73
CA ALA A 46 -6.12 6.69 0.81
C ALA A 46 -4.68 7.10 0.53
N LYS A 47 -4.45 8.38 0.28
CA LYS A 47 -3.11 8.92 0.09
C LYS A 47 -2.23 8.70 1.32
N TYR A 48 -2.78 8.94 2.50
CA TYR A 48 -2.08 8.71 3.77
C TYR A 48 -1.68 7.25 3.92
N ARG A 49 -2.57 6.32 3.59
CA ARG A 49 -2.27 4.89 3.67
C ARG A 49 -1.17 4.48 2.69
N LEU A 50 -1.14 5.08 1.51
CA LEU A 50 -0.07 4.84 0.55
C LEU A 50 1.29 5.34 1.07
N GLU A 51 1.31 6.49 1.69
CA GLU A 51 2.52 7.04 2.31
C GLU A 51 2.99 6.16 3.45
N HIS A 52 2.05 5.66 4.25
CA HIS A 52 2.33 4.74 5.34
C HIS A 52 2.91 3.43 4.81
N PHE A 53 2.34 2.91 3.72
CA PHE A 53 2.88 1.72 3.05
C PHE A 53 4.32 1.94 2.63
N SER A 54 4.62 3.07 1.99
CA SER A 54 5.96 3.36 1.48
C SER A 54 6.99 3.43 2.61
N ALA A 55 6.65 4.09 3.70
CA ALA A 55 7.52 4.17 4.87
C ALA A 55 7.74 2.80 5.51
N PHE A 56 6.67 2.03 5.64
CA PHE A 56 6.70 0.70 6.23
C PHE A 56 7.50 -0.27 5.36
N HIS A 57 7.31 -0.17 4.05
CA HIS A 57 8.01 -0.98 3.07
C HIS A 57 9.52 -0.77 3.16
N LYS A 58 9.95 0.48 3.29
CA LYS A 58 11.35 0.83 3.46
C LYS A 58 11.94 0.18 4.71
N LEU A 59 11.23 0.29 5.83
CA LEU A 59 11.65 -0.32 7.10
C LEU A 59 11.69 -1.84 7.00
N PHE A 60 10.73 -2.42 6.31
CA PHE A 60 10.66 -3.86 6.09
C PHE A 60 11.88 -4.35 5.31
N VAL A 61 12.25 -3.65 4.24
CA VAL A 61 13.44 -3.99 3.45
C VAL A 61 14.70 -3.91 4.31
N GLU A 62 14.86 -2.83 5.05
CA GLU A 62 16.02 -2.65 5.92
C GLU A 62 16.11 -3.74 6.97
N HIS A 63 14.98 -4.08 7.59
CA HIS A 63 14.93 -5.13 8.61
C HIS A 63 15.25 -6.50 8.01
N ALA A 64 14.71 -6.80 6.85
CA ALA A 64 14.98 -8.06 6.15
C ALA A 64 16.46 -8.19 5.82
N MET A 65 17.08 -7.12 5.34
CA MET A 65 18.50 -7.10 5.00
C MET A 65 19.39 -7.28 6.21
N LYS A 66 18.97 -6.79 7.37
CA LYS A 66 19.75 -6.91 8.60
C LYS A 66 19.59 -8.25 9.30
N SER A 67 18.40 -8.82 9.30
CA SER A 67 18.11 -10.04 10.05
C SER A 67 18.60 -11.30 9.37
N THR A 68 18.85 -11.26 8.07
CA THR A 68 19.38 -12.38 7.30
C THR A 68 20.77 -12.03 6.80
N LYS A 69 21.76 -12.23 7.65
CA LYS A 69 23.16 -11.95 7.29
C LYS A 69 23.65 -12.71 6.05
N VAL A 70 22.97 -13.76 5.71
CA VAL A 70 23.47 -14.67 4.67
C VAL A 70 22.62 -14.62 3.43
N ASP A 71 21.35 -14.33 3.56
CA ASP A 71 20.44 -14.60 2.48
C ASP A 71 19.47 -13.49 2.18
N ALA A 72 20.01 -12.27 2.09
CA ALA A 72 19.27 -11.22 1.42
C ALA A 72 18.82 -11.71 0.03
N LYS A 73 19.66 -12.53 -0.62
CA LYS A 73 19.32 -13.16 -1.91
C LYS A 73 18.24 -14.23 -1.76
N THR A 74 18.27 -15.04 -0.69
CA THR A 74 17.27 -16.09 -0.50
C THR A 74 15.94 -15.53 -0.04
N VAL A 75 15.97 -14.56 0.86
CA VAL A 75 14.76 -13.84 1.27
C VAL A 75 14.20 -13.07 0.09
N SER A 76 15.08 -12.42 -0.66
CA SER A 76 14.72 -11.72 -1.88
C SER A 76 14.13 -12.67 -2.93
N HIS A 77 14.75 -13.83 -3.10
CA HIS A 77 14.37 -14.77 -4.15
C HIS A 77 13.10 -15.56 -3.85
N CYS A 78 12.89 -15.98 -2.61
CA CYS A 78 11.83 -16.91 -2.27
C CYS A 78 10.53 -16.27 -1.84
N MET A 79 10.58 -15.06 -1.29
CA MET A 79 9.38 -14.42 -0.74
C MET A 79 9.29 -12.95 -1.09
N TRP A 80 10.35 -12.39 -1.60
CA TRP A 80 10.49 -10.97 -1.70
C TRP A 80 10.24 -10.44 -3.11
N ASP A 81 10.83 -11.09 -4.11
CA ASP A 81 10.79 -10.54 -5.47
C ASP A 81 9.38 -10.50 -6.05
N GLU A 82 8.66 -11.61 -6.01
CA GLU A 82 7.31 -11.66 -6.55
C GLU A 82 6.34 -10.82 -5.73
N ALA A 83 6.36 -10.99 -4.41
CA ALA A 83 5.47 -10.26 -3.53
C ALA A 83 5.77 -8.76 -3.54
N HIS A 84 7.06 -8.41 -3.57
CA HIS A 84 7.51 -7.03 -3.63
C HIS A 84 7.07 -6.35 -4.92
N GLU A 85 7.31 -6.99 -6.06
CA GLU A 85 6.91 -6.44 -7.35
C GLU A 85 5.41 -6.27 -7.45
N GLN A 86 4.65 -7.29 -7.02
CA GLN A 86 3.19 -7.23 -7.02
C GLN A 86 2.66 -6.11 -6.13
N MET A 87 3.24 -5.95 -4.96
CA MET A 87 2.85 -4.87 -4.04
C MET A 87 3.20 -3.50 -4.62
N GLN A 88 4.36 -3.36 -5.24
CA GLN A 88 4.77 -2.11 -5.84
C GLN A 88 3.87 -1.75 -7.02
N GLU A 89 3.54 -2.70 -7.86
CA GLU A 89 2.61 -2.49 -8.96
C GLU A 89 1.22 -2.09 -8.46
N TRP A 90 0.76 -2.75 -7.42
CA TRP A 90 -0.52 -2.44 -6.80
C TRP A 90 -0.52 -1.03 -6.21
N HIS A 91 0.54 -0.69 -5.46
CA HIS A 91 0.74 0.66 -4.94
C HIS A 91 0.67 1.71 -6.05
N ASP A 92 1.39 1.48 -7.15
CA ASP A 92 1.46 2.42 -8.27
C ASP A 92 0.09 2.57 -8.94
N SER A 93 -0.65 1.48 -9.06
CA SER A 93 -2.01 1.50 -9.59
C SER A 93 -2.94 2.35 -8.74
N ILE A 94 -2.88 2.18 -7.42
CA ILE A 94 -3.70 2.97 -6.48
C ILE A 94 -3.27 4.43 -6.52
N ALA A 95 -1.97 4.70 -6.57
CA ALA A 95 -1.43 6.05 -6.62
C ALA A 95 -1.93 6.80 -7.86
N LYS A 96 -2.05 6.11 -8.99
CA LYS A 96 -2.64 6.69 -10.20
C LYS A 96 -4.09 7.11 -9.97
N LYS A 97 -4.87 6.26 -9.33
CA LYS A 97 -6.27 6.56 -9.03
C LYS A 97 -6.38 7.78 -8.11
N VAL A 98 -5.53 7.84 -7.09
CA VAL A 98 -5.48 8.98 -6.18
C VAL A 98 -5.11 10.26 -6.91
N SER A 99 -4.13 10.20 -7.83
CA SER A 99 -3.70 11.36 -8.63
C SER A 99 -4.80 11.88 -9.53
N LYS A 100 -5.62 11.00 -10.05
CA LYS A 100 -6.72 11.37 -10.96
C LYS A 100 -7.94 11.92 -10.21
N TYR A 101 -8.03 11.66 -8.94
CA TYR A 101 -9.13 12.15 -8.13
C TYR A 101 -9.00 13.65 -7.95
N LYS A 102 -10.07 14.35 -8.17
CA LYS A 102 -10.12 15.83 -8.03
C LYS A 102 -11.22 16.20 -7.04
#